data_439df1061205c00364feb7062671c841
#
_entry.id   439df1061205c00364feb7062671c841
#
_cell.length_a   1.000
_cell.length_b   1.000
_cell.length_c   1.000
_cell.angle_alpha   90.00
_cell.angle_beta   90.00
_cell.angle_gamma   90.00
#
_symmetry.space_group_name_H-M   'P 1'
#
loop_
_entity.id
_entity.type
_entity.pdbx_description
1 polymer ?
#
loop_
_entity_poly.entity_id
_entity_poly.type
_entity_poly.pdbx_seq_one_letter_code
_entity_poly.pdbx_strand_id
1 'polypeptide(L)'
;MKNKSTQMKILFLILSFLFSVVTINAQGRTSNDTLVSLGNVTVIKDSRIELLAKKEAEVNEAIANGPKFAKGFRLMVLSTNDRTKAMNVRAKLLQLFPEQKIYMSFQPPYIKVKLGNFIEKLEAEEYKKEIILNKLVTTDIYLLPEIIEIKADKNKETL
;
A
#
# COMPACT_ATOMS: atom_id res chain seq x y z
N MET A 1 41.96 -52.82 -5.23
CA MET A 1 42.02 -52.76 -3.75
C MET A 1 41.50 -51.38 -3.31
N LYS A 2 40.30 -51.34 -2.78
CA LYS A 2 39.72 -50.06 -2.28
C LYS A 2 40.47 -49.65 -1.01
N ASN A 3 41.02 -48.43 -1.01
CA ASN A 3 41.88 -47.88 0.04
C ASN A 3 41.12 -47.87 1.40
N LYS A 4 41.52 -48.70 2.38
CA LYS A 4 40.94 -48.76 3.73
C LYS A 4 40.87 -47.39 4.40
N SER A 5 41.81 -46.50 4.12
CA SER A 5 41.85 -45.14 4.63
C SER A 5 40.68 -44.27 4.12
N THR A 6 40.25 -44.45 2.86
CA THR A 6 39.14 -43.68 2.29
C THR A 6 37.80 -44.18 2.83
N GLN A 7 37.65 -45.47 3.06
CA GLN A 7 36.43 -46.04 3.66
C GLN A 7 36.27 -45.56 5.12
N MET A 8 37.36 -45.46 5.86
CA MET A 8 37.34 -45.01 7.25
C MET A 8 36.96 -43.52 7.35
N LYS A 9 37.41 -42.68 6.41
CA LYS A 9 37.06 -41.24 6.32
C LYS A 9 35.57 -41.06 5.99
N ILE A 10 35.02 -41.85 5.09
CA ILE A 10 33.62 -41.82 4.70
C ILE A 10 32.75 -42.31 5.87
N LEU A 11 33.16 -43.33 6.61
CA LEU A 11 32.45 -43.80 7.80
C LEU A 11 32.40 -42.71 8.90
N PHE A 12 33.49 -42.00 9.12
CA PHE A 12 33.52 -40.87 10.08
C PHE A 12 32.62 -39.72 9.67
N LEU A 13 32.54 -39.40 8.36
CA LEU A 13 31.67 -38.36 7.84
C LEU A 13 30.18 -38.74 8.01
N ILE A 14 29.81 -39.98 7.76
CA ILE A 14 28.45 -40.49 7.94
C ILE A 14 28.07 -40.50 9.44
N LEU A 15 28.99 -40.90 10.31
CA LEU A 15 28.77 -40.90 11.75
C LEU A 15 28.63 -39.48 12.33
N SER A 16 29.42 -38.51 11.81
CA SER A 16 29.31 -37.11 12.18
C SER A 16 27.97 -36.50 11.72
N PHE A 17 27.47 -36.89 10.55
CA PHE A 17 26.19 -36.42 10.02
C PHE A 17 24.98 -36.99 10.81
N LEU A 18 25.07 -38.24 11.26
CA LEU A 18 24.04 -38.81 12.12
C LEU A 18 23.95 -38.17 13.50
N PHE A 19 25.08 -37.69 14.04
CA PHE A 19 25.12 -37.03 15.36
C PHE A 19 24.54 -35.61 15.35
N SER A 20 24.51 -34.93 14.20
CA SER A 20 23.96 -33.57 14.07
C SER A 20 22.42 -33.51 14.00
N VAL A 21 21.73 -34.63 13.77
CA VAL A 21 20.27 -34.68 13.65
C VAL A 21 19.57 -34.78 15.01
N VAL A 22 20.29 -35.09 16.10
CA VAL A 22 19.67 -35.39 17.42
C VAL A 22 19.43 -34.12 18.26
N THR A 23 19.89 -32.92 17.83
CA THR A 23 19.82 -31.71 18.68
C THR A 23 18.66 -30.75 18.37
N ILE A 24 17.70 -31.13 17.51
CA ILE A 24 16.62 -30.19 17.09
C ILE A 24 15.34 -30.30 17.97
N ASN A 25 15.32 -31.15 18.99
CA ASN A 25 14.11 -31.37 19.81
C ASN A 25 14.13 -30.67 21.18
N ALA A 26 14.93 -29.63 21.39
CA ALA A 26 15.04 -29.00 22.71
C ALA A 26 14.54 -27.55 22.76
N GLN A 27 13.39 -27.25 22.15
CA GLN A 27 12.67 -26.00 22.45
C GLN A 27 11.14 -26.22 22.47
N GLY A 28 10.66 -27.28 23.06
CA GLY A 28 9.34 -27.31 23.63
C GLY A 28 9.34 -26.51 24.93
N ARG A 29 9.07 -25.19 24.84
CA ARG A 29 8.63 -24.43 26.01
C ARG A 29 7.25 -24.95 26.39
N THR A 30 7.22 -25.99 27.18
CA THR A 30 6.07 -26.24 28.05
C THR A 30 6.09 -25.11 29.08
N SER A 31 5.30 -24.07 28.82
CA SER A 31 4.84 -23.21 29.90
C SER A 31 4.01 -24.09 30.81
N ASN A 32 4.65 -24.72 31.80
CA ASN A 32 3.94 -25.14 32.98
C ASN A 32 3.45 -23.86 33.63
N ASP A 33 2.25 -23.43 33.21
CA ASP A 33 1.46 -22.53 34.03
C ASP A 33 1.20 -23.30 35.34
N THR A 34 2.16 -23.15 36.23
CA THR A 34 1.89 -23.33 37.63
C THR A 34 0.78 -22.33 37.92
N LEU A 35 -0.43 -22.84 38.05
CA LEU A 35 -1.54 -22.08 38.61
C LEU A 35 -1.14 -21.71 40.03
N VAL A 36 -0.31 -20.68 40.13
CA VAL A 36 -0.20 -19.88 41.33
C VAL A 36 -1.60 -19.33 41.49
N SER A 37 -2.34 -19.85 42.44
CA SER A 37 -3.56 -19.22 42.91
C SER A 37 -3.20 -17.81 43.43
N LEU A 38 -3.02 -16.91 42.50
CA LEU A 38 -2.94 -15.49 42.76
C LEU A 38 -4.34 -15.10 43.23
N GLY A 39 -4.41 -14.68 44.50
CA GLY A 39 -5.64 -14.31 45.15
C GLY A 39 -6.59 -13.50 44.25
N ASN A 40 -7.86 -13.57 44.56
CA ASN A 40 -8.94 -12.99 43.77
C ASN A 40 -8.66 -11.50 43.49
N VAL A 41 -8.03 -11.21 42.35
CA VAL A 41 -7.78 -9.83 41.90
C VAL A 41 -9.03 -9.32 41.24
N THR A 42 -9.79 -8.54 41.95
CA THR A 42 -10.94 -7.82 41.39
C THR A 42 -10.43 -6.58 40.65
N VAL A 43 -10.41 -6.65 39.34
CA VAL A 43 -10.10 -5.49 38.49
C VAL A 43 -11.35 -4.66 38.33
N ILE A 44 -11.41 -3.54 39.03
CA ILE A 44 -12.48 -2.53 38.84
C ILE A 44 -12.09 -1.70 37.63
N LYS A 45 -12.71 -2.01 36.48
CA LYS A 45 -12.56 -1.19 35.27
C LYS A 45 -13.55 -0.03 35.30
N ASP A 46 -13.06 1.19 35.13
CA ASP A 46 -13.92 2.34 34.86
C ASP A 46 -14.59 2.15 33.47
N SER A 47 -15.90 2.32 33.39
CA SER A 47 -16.68 2.21 32.15
C SER A 47 -16.20 3.16 31.04
N ARG A 48 -15.53 4.24 31.43
CA ARG A 48 -14.91 5.20 30.48
C ARG A 48 -13.76 4.57 29.69
N ILE A 49 -13.02 3.63 30.30
CA ILE A 49 -11.90 2.92 29.62
C ILE A 49 -12.44 2.07 28.47
N GLU A 50 -13.58 1.43 28.68
CA GLU A 50 -14.24 0.59 27.66
C GLU A 50 -14.76 1.44 26.49
N LEU A 51 -15.35 2.60 26.81
CA LEU A 51 -15.78 3.56 25.80
C LEU A 51 -14.57 4.13 25.01
N LEU A 52 -13.45 4.42 25.69
CA LEU A 52 -12.23 4.91 25.05
C LEU A 52 -11.64 3.85 24.12
N ALA A 53 -11.52 2.60 24.57
CA ALA A 53 -11.03 1.49 23.76
C ALA A 53 -11.90 1.28 22.50
N LYS A 54 -13.22 1.36 22.64
CA LYS A 54 -14.13 1.30 21.50
C LYS A 54 -13.92 2.44 20.52
N LYS A 55 -13.78 3.67 21.03
CA LYS A 55 -13.49 4.84 20.19
C LYS A 55 -12.14 4.76 19.49
N GLU A 56 -11.14 4.27 20.16
CA GLU A 56 -9.81 4.04 19.57
C GLU A 56 -9.89 3.00 18.45
N ALA A 57 -10.59 1.89 18.65
CA ALA A 57 -10.81 0.89 17.64
C ALA A 57 -11.56 1.46 16.41
N GLU A 58 -12.62 2.22 16.61
CA GLU A 58 -13.38 2.90 15.55
C GLU A 58 -12.48 3.86 14.74
N VAL A 59 -11.65 4.65 15.41
CA VAL A 59 -10.72 5.58 14.76
C VAL A 59 -9.64 4.85 14.00
N ASN A 60 -9.05 3.79 14.56
CA ASN A 60 -8.03 2.98 13.90
C ASN A 60 -8.59 2.27 12.66
N GLU A 61 -9.82 1.76 12.73
CA GLU A 61 -10.52 1.18 11.59
C GLU A 61 -10.79 2.24 10.50
N ALA A 62 -11.26 3.43 10.89
CA ALA A 62 -11.47 4.53 9.95
C ALA A 62 -10.16 4.97 9.27
N ILE A 63 -9.04 5.00 9.98
CA ILE A 63 -7.71 5.30 9.42
C ILE A 63 -7.23 4.16 8.49
N ALA A 64 -7.41 2.91 8.88
CA ALA A 64 -7.02 1.75 8.07
C ALA A 64 -7.79 1.68 6.75
N ASN A 65 -9.09 2.01 6.78
CA ASN A 65 -9.99 2.02 5.63
C ASN A 65 -10.01 3.36 4.87
N GLY A 66 -9.33 4.38 5.40
CA GLY A 66 -9.25 5.70 4.80
C GLY A 66 -8.42 5.73 3.52
N PRO A 67 -8.48 6.86 2.80
CA PRO A 67 -7.68 7.04 1.59
C PRO A 67 -6.19 6.98 1.91
N LYS A 68 -5.46 6.14 1.19
CA LYS A 68 -4.01 6.05 1.28
C LYS A 68 -3.38 7.04 0.32
N PHE A 69 -2.27 7.65 0.73
CA PHE A 69 -1.54 8.63 -0.08
C PHE A 69 -0.14 8.12 -0.41
N ALA A 70 0.31 8.36 -1.64
CA ALA A 70 1.65 8.03 -2.10
C ALA A 70 2.22 9.12 -3.00
N LYS A 71 3.53 9.08 -3.20
CA LYS A 71 4.16 9.87 -4.26
C LYS A 71 3.76 9.28 -5.61
N GLY A 72 3.33 10.14 -6.53
CA GLY A 72 2.93 9.74 -7.86
C GLY A 72 2.87 10.92 -8.79
N PHE A 73 2.06 10.81 -9.84
CA PHE A 73 1.97 11.79 -10.92
C PHE A 73 0.52 12.13 -11.22
N ARG A 74 0.28 13.38 -11.61
CA ARG A 74 -0.94 13.84 -12.27
C ARG A 74 -0.60 14.48 -13.60
N LEU A 75 -1.48 14.35 -14.56
CA LEU A 75 -1.36 15.07 -15.83
C LEU A 75 -1.93 16.46 -15.68
N MET A 76 -1.12 17.49 -15.89
CA MET A 76 -1.58 18.85 -16.09
C MET A 76 -2.07 18.99 -17.52
N VAL A 77 -3.41 19.02 -17.70
CA VAL A 77 -4.04 19.03 -19.02
C VAL A 77 -4.27 20.45 -19.53
N LEU A 78 -4.70 21.35 -18.64
CA LEU A 78 -5.00 22.72 -19.01
C LEU A 78 -4.69 23.69 -17.87
N SER A 79 -4.12 24.85 -18.23
CA SER A 79 -4.02 26.02 -17.37
C SER A 79 -4.57 27.21 -18.14
N THR A 80 -5.66 27.81 -17.69
CA THR A 80 -6.34 28.90 -18.40
C THR A 80 -7.03 29.86 -17.44
N ASN A 81 -7.20 31.10 -17.83
CA ASN A 81 -8.02 32.07 -17.12
C ASN A 81 -9.50 32.03 -17.56
N ASP A 82 -9.82 31.30 -18.63
CA ASP A 82 -11.17 31.11 -19.13
C ASP A 82 -11.86 29.95 -18.42
N ARG A 83 -12.86 30.28 -17.60
CA ARG A 83 -13.66 29.30 -16.85
C ARG A 83 -14.48 28.38 -17.79
N THR A 84 -15.04 28.91 -18.87
CA THR A 84 -15.85 28.15 -19.80
C THR A 84 -15.01 27.09 -20.51
N LYS A 85 -13.82 27.48 -20.94
CA LYS A 85 -12.85 26.55 -21.55
C LYS A 85 -12.43 25.45 -20.57
N ALA A 86 -12.16 25.81 -19.31
CA ALA A 86 -11.80 24.83 -18.27
C ALA A 86 -12.93 23.81 -18.00
N MET A 87 -14.19 24.28 -17.92
CA MET A 87 -15.36 23.44 -17.72
C MET A 87 -15.61 22.50 -18.89
N ASN A 88 -15.49 22.99 -20.13
CA ASN A 88 -15.65 22.19 -21.35
C ASN A 88 -14.59 21.07 -21.43
N VAL A 89 -13.33 21.40 -21.14
CA VAL A 89 -12.25 20.40 -21.12
C VAL A 89 -12.51 19.36 -20.03
N ARG A 90 -12.91 19.79 -18.82
CA ARG A 90 -13.28 18.87 -17.75
C ARG A 90 -14.39 17.93 -18.16
N ALA A 91 -15.46 18.43 -18.79
CA ALA A 91 -16.58 17.62 -19.26
C ALA A 91 -16.15 16.55 -20.29
N LYS A 92 -15.31 16.96 -21.25
CA LYS A 92 -14.76 16.02 -22.24
C LYS A 92 -13.88 14.94 -21.62
N LEU A 93 -13.02 15.34 -20.66
CA LEU A 93 -12.18 14.37 -19.94
C LEU A 93 -13.02 13.37 -19.15
N LEU A 94 -14.11 13.79 -18.50
CA LEU A 94 -15.03 12.89 -17.79
C LEU A 94 -15.73 11.90 -18.72
N GLN A 95 -16.02 12.29 -19.95
CA GLN A 95 -16.61 11.42 -20.95
C GLN A 95 -15.64 10.37 -21.49
N LEU A 96 -14.36 10.76 -21.68
CA LEU A 96 -13.34 9.86 -22.22
C LEU A 96 -12.71 8.96 -21.16
N PHE A 97 -12.56 9.46 -19.94
CA PHE A 97 -11.89 8.75 -18.83
C PHE A 97 -12.77 8.74 -17.58
N PRO A 98 -13.93 8.05 -17.62
CA PRO A 98 -14.86 8.03 -16.49
C PRO A 98 -14.28 7.41 -15.22
N GLU A 99 -13.29 6.53 -15.37
CA GLU A 99 -12.59 5.85 -14.26
C GLU A 99 -11.57 6.75 -13.57
N GLN A 100 -11.12 7.84 -14.23
CA GLN A 100 -10.09 8.72 -13.71
C GLN A 100 -10.67 9.91 -12.96
N LYS A 101 -10.05 10.27 -11.83
CA LYS A 101 -10.39 11.49 -11.11
C LYS A 101 -9.88 12.72 -11.86
N ILE A 102 -10.76 13.74 -12.02
CA ILE A 102 -10.40 15.00 -12.63
C ILE A 102 -10.45 16.09 -11.56
N TYR A 103 -9.34 16.77 -11.41
CA TYR A 103 -9.15 17.83 -10.45
C TYR A 103 -9.17 19.20 -11.15
N MET A 104 -9.99 20.10 -10.64
CA MET A 104 -10.00 21.48 -11.09
C MET A 104 -9.73 22.39 -9.88
N SER A 105 -8.66 23.18 -9.95
CA SER A 105 -8.26 24.09 -8.89
C SER A 105 -8.06 25.50 -9.44
N PHE A 106 -8.49 26.50 -8.68
CA PHE A 106 -8.26 27.90 -9.00
C PHE A 106 -7.01 28.39 -8.27
N GLN A 107 -6.02 28.79 -9.03
CA GLN A 107 -4.81 29.44 -8.54
C GLN A 107 -4.67 30.77 -9.28
N PRO A 108 -5.13 31.88 -8.70
CA PRO A 108 -5.23 33.17 -9.40
C PRO A 108 -3.97 33.53 -10.16
N PRO A 109 -4.09 33.99 -11.41
CA PRO A 109 -5.32 34.22 -12.18
C PRO A 109 -5.81 32.98 -12.96
N TYR A 110 -5.21 31.80 -12.78
CA TYR A 110 -5.46 30.61 -13.62
C TYR A 110 -6.33 29.55 -12.94
N ILE A 111 -7.11 28.89 -13.78
CA ILE A 111 -7.80 27.63 -13.46
C ILE A 111 -6.96 26.50 -14.04
N LYS A 112 -6.59 25.56 -13.20
CA LYS A 112 -5.80 24.37 -13.56
C LYS A 112 -6.68 23.15 -13.57
N VAL A 113 -6.64 22.38 -14.67
CA VAL A 113 -7.32 21.10 -14.82
C VAL A 113 -6.28 20.00 -14.88
N LYS A 114 -6.36 19.06 -13.93
CA LYS A 114 -5.46 17.91 -13.81
C LYS A 114 -6.24 16.62 -13.93
N LEU A 115 -5.63 15.57 -14.51
CA LEU A 115 -6.22 14.25 -14.69
C LEU A 115 -5.40 13.19 -13.94
N GLY A 116 -6.12 12.27 -13.32
CA GLY A 116 -5.62 10.99 -12.82
C GLY A 116 -4.83 11.07 -11.52
N ASN A 117 -4.62 9.89 -10.95
CA ASN A 117 -3.71 9.61 -9.85
C ASN A 117 -2.85 8.42 -10.29
N PHE A 118 -1.71 8.67 -10.89
CA PHE A 118 -0.84 7.66 -11.47
C PHE A 118 0.35 7.39 -10.55
N ILE A 119 0.56 6.13 -10.17
CA ILE A 119 1.74 5.73 -9.39
C ILE A 119 2.95 5.69 -10.32
N GLU A 120 2.78 5.15 -11.53
CA GLU A 120 3.84 5.00 -12.50
C GLU A 120 3.78 6.07 -13.58
N LYS A 121 4.97 6.54 -13.96
CA LYS A 121 5.11 7.54 -15.02
C LYS A 121 4.64 7.00 -16.37
N LEU A 122 4.87 5.72 -16.64
CA LEU A 122 4.51 5.10 -17.91
C LEU A 122 3.01 5.12 -18.15
N GLU A 123 2.22 4.75 -17.14
CA GLU A 123 0.76 4.82 -17.17
C GLU A 123 0.28 6.25 -17.51
N ALA A 124 0.81 7.25 -16.82
CA ALA A 124 0.48 8.65 -17.10
C ALA A 124 0.81 9.07 -18.53
N GLU A 125 1.93 8.62 -19.09
CA GLU A 125 2.31 8.93 -20.49
C GLU A 125 1.36 8.28 -21.51
N GLU A 126 0.77 7.15 -21.22
CA GLU A 126 -0.24 6.52 -22.08
C GLU A 126 -1.50 7.37 -22.15
N TYR A 127 -2.05 7.79 -21.01
CA TYR A 127 -3.19 8.71 -20.97
C TYR A 127 -2.89 10.05 -21.65
N LYS A 128 -1.67 10.59 -21.50
CA LYS A 128 -1.25 11.80 -22.19
C LYS A 128 -1.32 11.64 -23.71
N LYS A 129 -0.82 10.52 -24.25
CA LYS A 129 -0.88 10.24 -25.68
C LYS A 129 -2.34 10.19 -26.18
N GLU A 130 -3.21 9.55 -25.40
CA GLU A 130 -4.64 9.43 -25.77
C GLU A 130 -5.34 10.79 -25.77
N ILE A 131 -5.06 11.68 -24.81
CA ILE A 131 -5.59 13.05 -24.78
C ILE A 131 -5.14 13.85 -26.01
N ILE A 132 -3.87 13.70 -26.40
CA ILE A 132 -3.31 14.37 -27.58
C ILE A 132 -3.95 13.83 -28.87
N LEU A 133 -4.11 12.53 -29.01
CA LEU A 133 -4.75 11.90 -30.16
C LEU A 133 -6.18 12.38 -30.35
N ASN A 134 -6.92 12.54 -29.26
CA ASN A 134 -8.30 13.06 -29.28
C ASN A 134 -8.39 14.58 -29.46
N LYS A 135 -7.26 15.28 -29.58
CA LYS A 135 -7.18 16.74 -29.78
C LYS A 135 -8.02 17.55 -28.78
N LEU A 136 -8.06 17.08 -27.51
CA LEU A 136 -8.88 17.69 -26.47
C LEU A 136 -8.42 19.09 -26.08
N VAL A 137 -7.12 19.29 -26.13
CA VAL A 137 -6.45 20.55 -25.80
C VAL A 137 -5.37 20.84 -26.82
N THR A 138 -5.13 22.14 -27.04
CA THR A 138 -4.04 22.65 -27.91
C THR A 138 -2.81 23.06 -27.12
N THR A 139 -2.87 22.93 -25.79
CA THR A 139 -1.77 23.29 -24.87
C THR A 139 -0.92 22.06 -24.55
N ASP A 140 0.33 22.31 -24.16
CA ASP A 140 1.23 21.24 -23.74
C ASP A 140 0.74 20.56 -22.46
N ILE A 141 0.67 19.22 -22.53
CA ILE A 141 0.33 18.37 -21.40
C ILE A 141 1.63 17.88 -20.77
N TYR A 142 1.75 18.01 -19.46
CA TYR A 142 2.93 17.55 -18.74
C TYR A 142 2.60 16.83 -17.44
N LEU A 143 3.51 15.96 -17.03
CA LEU A 143 3.41 15.23 -15.78
C LEU A 143 3.83 16.13 -14.63
N LEU A 144 3.01 16.12 -13.57
CA LEU A 144 3.26 16.85 -12.35
C LEU A 144 3.45 15.86 -11.21
N PRO A 145 4.66 15.78 -10.62
CA PRO A 145 4.86 14.93 -9.44
C PRO A 145 4.14 15.55 -8.24
N GLU A 146 3.21 14.79 -7.67
CA GLU A 146 2.40 15.21 -6.51
C GLU A 146 2.15 14.03 -5.58
N ILE A 147 1.70 14.34 -4.37
CA ILE A 147 1.11 13.32 -3.49
C ILE A 147 -0.30 13.03 -4.03
N ILE A 148 -0.51 11.79 -4.37
CA ILE A 148 -1.77 11.30 -4.94
C ILE A 148 -2.51 10.40 -3.95
N GLU A 149 -3.82 10.38 -4.08
CA GLU A 149 -4.69 9.44 -3.37
C GLU A 149 -4.71 8.12 -4.15
N ILE A 150 -4.33 7.03 -3.49
CA ILE A 150 -4.45 5.68 -4.04
C ILE A 150 -5.71 5.01 -3.52
N LYS A 151 -6.41 4.31 -4.40
CA LYS A 151 -7.49 3.42 -3.99
C LYS A 151 -6.89 2.30 -3.13
N ALA A 152 -7.50 2.01 -1.99
CA ALA A 152 -7.12 0.83 -1.22
C ALA A 152 -7.34 -0.41 -2.10
N ASP A 153 -6.28 -1.17 -2.34
CA ASP A 153 -6.38 -2.45 -3.05
C ASP A 153 -7.25 -3.39 -2.22
N LYS A 154 -8.46 -3.67 -2.70
CA LYS A 154 -9.37 -4.64 -2.08
C LYS A 154 -8.86 -6.09 -2.16
N ASN A 155 -7.76 -6.33 -2.87
CA ASN A 155 -7.22 -7.67 -3.14
C ASN A 155 -6.04 -8.08 -2.25
N LYS A 156 -5.68 -7.31 -1.21
CA LYS A 156 -4.54 -7.66 -0.33
C LYS A 156 -4.93 -8.27 1.02
N GLU A 157 -6.18 -8.68 1.19
CA GLU A 157 -6.66 -9.31 2.44
C GLU A 157 -6.79 -10.85 2.36
N THR A 158 -6.04 -11.50 1.48
CA THR A 158 -5.98 -12.98 1.48
C THR A 158 -4.54 -13.45 1.25
N LEU A 159 -3.73 -13.42 2.32
CA LEU A 159 -2.57 -14.33 2.50
C LEU A 159 -2.30 -14.46 4.01
#